data_d12ed4f7abbe9752900355ccf0df6b40
#
_entry.id   d12ed4f7abbe9752900355ccf0df6b40
#
_cell.length_a   1.000
_cell.length_b   1.000
_cell.length_c   1.000
_cell.angle_alpha   90.00
_cell.angle_beta   90.00
_cell.angle_gamma   90.00
#
_symmetry.space_group_name_H-M   'P 1'
#
loop_
_entity.id
_entity.type
_entity.pdbx_description
1 polymer ?
#
loop_
_entity_poly.entity_id
_entity_poly.type
_entity_poly.pdbx_seq_one_letter_code
_entity_poly.pdbx_strand_id
1 'polypeptide(L)'
;MVRNSPGHGSGARGYHHGNLREALVDAGLELARTGGPNAVVLRAASRQAGVSHNAAYRHFANQEDLLAAVAKRCMAQLGLLMIERSKLVSVGDPIVRARARLQAIGRSYIDFARTEPGWFRTAFTSARPHAESGQARDRRIATAVEGADEAADPYLLLSARLDELVEVGALTPERRRGAEYAAWSAVHGLSSLLLDGPLRDLPEPEVEHAITVALAVIERGLQ
;
A
#
# COMPACT_ATOMS: atom_id res chain seq x y z
N MET A 1 -25.78 -31.63 -53.44
CA MET A 1 -26.55 -30.64 -52.70
C MET A 1 -26.16 -30.81 -51.24
N VAL A 2 -25.15 -30.06 -50.75
CA VAL A 2 -24.64 -30.13 -49.40
C VAL A 2 -25.01 -28.81 -48.70
N ARG A 3 -25.80 -28.88 -47.63
CA ARG A 3 -26.17 -27.71 -46.83
C ARG A 3 -25.16 -27.51 -45.77
N ASN A 4 -24.48 -26.38 -45.82
CA ASN A 4 -23.52 -25.90 -44.84
C ASN A 4 -24.30 -25.08 -43.78
N SER A 5 -24.26 -25.50 -42.53
CA SER A 5 -24.78 -24.73 -41.39
C SER A 5 -23.62 -24.02 -40.69
N PRO A 6 -23.71 -22.71 -40.42
CA PRO A 6 -22.66 -22.03 -39.64
C PRO A 6 -22.87 -22.27 -38.17
N GLY A 7 -21.84 -22.86 -37.52
CA GLY A 7 -21.77 -22.99 -36.09
C GLY A 7 -21.56 -21.64 -35.39
N HIS A 8 -22.50 -21.29 -34.53
CA HIS A 8 -22.36 -20.20 -33.56
C HIS A 8 -21.39 -20.61 -32.46
N GLY A 9 -20.15 -20.16 -32.57
CA GLY A 9 -19.20 -20.22 -31.50
C GLY A 9 -19.45 -19.06 -30.54
N SER A 10 -20.30 -19.23 -29.51
CA SER A 10 -20.36 -18.34 -28.38
C SER A 10 -19.16 -18.61 -27.50
N GLY A 11 -18.16 -17.73 -27.55
CA GLY A 11 -17.07 -17.70 -26.64
C GLY A 11 -17.56 -17.33 -25.23
N ALA A 12 -18.04 -18.31 -24.47
CA ALA A 12 -18.24 -18.19 -23.04
C ALA A 12 -16.86 -18.02 -22.42
N ARG A 13 -16.53 -16.79 -21.99
CA ARG A 13 -15.43 -16.54 -21.06
C ARG A 13 -15.70 -17.40 -19.84
N GLY A 14 -14.88 -18.42 -19.63
CA GLY A 14 -14.95 -19.33 -18.50
C GLY A 14 -14.91 -18.53 -17.20
N TYR A 15 -16.04 -18.45 -16.54
CA TYR A 15 -16.19 -17.87 -15.23
C TYR A 15 -15.52 -18.85 -14.25
N HIS A 16 -14.33 -18.52 -13.79
CA HIS A 16 -13.62 -19.28 -12.75
C HIS A 16 -14.38 -19.13 -11.43
N HIS A 17 -15.26 -20.09 -11.11
CA HIS A 17 -16.01 -20.17 -9.85
C HIS A 17 -15.11 -20.32 -8.61
N GLY A 18 -13.78 -20.37 -8.77
CA GLY A 18 -12.80 -20.50 -7.70
C GLY A 18 -12.38 -19.21 -7.00
N ASN A 19 -12.71 -18.04 -7.56
CA ASN A 19 -12.14 -16.79 -7.02
C ASN A 19 -13.13 -15.62 -6.92
N LEU A 20 -14.39 -15.89 -6.58
CA LEU A 20 -15.41 -14.83 -6.45
C LEU A 20 -15.03 -13.80 -5.35
N ARG A 21 -14.38 -14.26 -4.29
CA ARG A 21 -13.90 -13.38 -3.23
C ARG A 21 -12.90 -12.37 -3.76
N GLU A 22 -11.94 -12.82 -4.56
CA GLU A 22 -10.93 -11.94 -5.19
C GLU A 22 -11.57 -10.98 -6.21
N ALA A 23 -12.48 -11.47 -7.04
CA ALA A 23 -13.21 -10.62 -7.98
C ALA A 23 -13.99 -9.48 -7.27
N LEU A 24 -14.56 -9.76 -6.10
CA LEU A 24 -15.22 -8.74 -5.28
C LEU A 24 -14.24 -7.75 -4.67
N VAL A 25 -13.04 -8.21 -4.23
CA VAL A 25 -11.98 -7.35 -3.74
C VAL A 25 -11.43 -6.47 -4.86
N ASP A 26 -11.19 -7.03 -6.05
CA ASP A 26 -10.70 -6.28 -7.22
C ASP A 26 -11.72 -5.21 -7.65
N ALA A 27 -13.01 -5.55 -7.69
CA ALA A 27 -14.07 -4.57 -7.92
C ALA A 27 -14.10 -3.48 -6.82
N GLY A 28 -13.92 -3.87 -5.56
CA GLY A 28 -13.81 -2.95 -4.43
C GLY A 28 -12.58 -2.03 -4.54
N LEU A 29 -11.46 -2.54 -5.04
CA LEU A 29 -10.24 -1.77 -5.25
C LEU A 29 -10.45 -0.65 -6.30
N GLU A 30 -11.11 -0.95 -7.42
CA GLU A 30 -11.46 0.04 -8.43
C GLU A 30 -12.46 1.09 -7.90
N LEU A 31 -13.45 0.67 -7.09
CA LEU A 31 -14.35 1.60 -6.43
C LEU A 31 -13.59 2.51 -5.45
N ALA A 32 -12.67 1.94 -4.67
CA ALA A 32 -11.83 2.70 -3.75
C ALA A 32 -10.96 3.72 -4.47
N ARG A 33 -10.41 3.37 -5.62
CA ARG A 33 -9.52 4.26 -6.39
C ARG A 33 -10.18 5.58 -6.73
N THR A 34 -11.43 5.54 -7.19
CA THR A 34 -12.17 6.72 -7.67
C THR A 34 -12.96 7.44 -6.57
N GLY A 35 -13.52 6.70 -5.61
CA GLY A 35 -14.44 7.25 -4.60
C GLY A 35 -14.01 7.05 -3.15
N GLY A 36 -12.80 6.53 -2.92
CA GLY A 36 -12.30 6.27 -1.57
C GLY A 36 -13.09 5.19 -0.81
N PRO A 37 -12.93 5.12 0.53
CA PRO A 37 -13.53 4.07 1.33
C PRO A 37 -15.07 4.05 1.28
N ASN A 38 -15.70 5.20 1.13
CA ASN A 38 -17.15 5.32 1.09
C ASN A 38 -17.78 4.72 -0.17
N ALA A 39 -17.02 4.58 -1.25
CA ALA A 39 -17.47 3.95 -2.50
C ALA A 39 -17.43 2.42 -2.44
N VAL A 40 -16.71 1.83 -1.48
CA VAL A 40 -16.58 0.37 -1.33
C VAL A 40 -17.84 -0.20 -0.68
N VAL A 41 -18.89 -0.34 -1.50
CA VAL A 41 -20.19 -0.88 -1.07
C VAL A 41 -20.39 -2.25 -1.71
N LEU A 42 -20.83 -3.24 -0.91
CA LEU A 42 -20.98 -4.62 -1.38
C LEU A 42 -21.88 -4.74 -2.62
N ARG A 43 -22.94 -3.95 -2.70
CA ARG A 43 -23.84 -3.90 -3.86
C ARG A 43 -23.14 -3.39 -5.14
N ALA A 44 -22.30 -2.37 -5.01
CA ALA A 44 -21.56 -1.81 -6.13
C ALA A 44 -20.48 -2.80 -6.61
N ALA A 45 -19.73 -3.41 -5.69
CA ALA A 45 -18.74 -4.43 -5.99
C ALA A 45 -19.36 -5.65 -6.67
N SER A 46 -20.53 -6.14 -6.18
CA SER A 46 -21.26 -7.26 -6.80
C SER A 46 -21.65 -6.96 -8.25
N ARG A 47 -22.19 -5.76 -8.49
CA ARG A 47 -22.56 -5.32 -9.86
C ARG A 47 -21.35 -5.24 -10.76
N GLN A 48 -20.24 -4.69 -10.29
CA GLN A 48 -19.01 -4.56 -11.08
C GLN A 48 -18.36 -5.91 -11.35
N ALA A 49 -18.38 -6.83 -10.38
CA ALA A 49 -17.91 -8.20 -10.53
C ALA A 49 -18.87 -9.10 -11.36
N GLY A 50 -20.05 -8.60 -11.75
CA GLY A 50 -21.02 -9.37 -12.54
C GLY A 50 -21.67 -10.51 -11.78
N VAL A 51 -21.83 -10.39 -10.45
CA VAL A 51 -22.36 -11.46 -9.58
C VAL A 51 -23.62 -11.02 -8.85
N SER A 52 -24.43 -11.99 -8.40
CA SER A 52 -25.61 -11.69 -7.61
C SER A 52 -25.23 -11.18 -6.22
N HIS A 53 -26.05 -10.31 -5.67
CA HIS A 53 -25.88 -9.80 -4.30
C HIS A 53 -25.82 -10.93 -3.25
N ASN A 54 -26.68 -11.93 -3.40
CA ASN A 54 -26.67 -13.09 -2.51
C ASN A 54 -25.38 -13.92 -2.60
N ALA A 55 -24.75 -13.98 -3.77
CA ALA A 55 -23.47 -14.65 -3.92
C ALA A 55 -22.35 -13.89 -3.19
N ALA A 56 -22.37 -12.56 -3.23
CA ALA A 56 -21.40 -11.73 -2.53
C ALA A 56 -21.49 -11.89 -0.99
N TYR A 57 -22.69 -11.98 -0.42
CA TYR A 57 -22.89 -12.20 1.03
C TYR A 57 -22.36 -13.54 1.55
N ARG A 58 -22.11 -14.53 0.67
CA ARG A 58 -21.44 -15.77 1.07
C ARG A 58 -19.94 -15.58 1.34
N HIS A 59 -19.36 -14.50 0.82
CA HIS A 59 -17.93 -14.22 0.93
C HIS A 59 -17.62 -13.06 1.90
N PHE A 60 -18.55 -12.12 2.04
CA PHE A 60 -18.43 -10.97 2.94
C PHE A 60 -19.75 -10.80 3.70
N ALA A 61 -19.72 -10.98 5.03
CA ALA A 61 -20.91 -10.92 5.85
C ALA A 61 -21.56 -9.51 5.85
N ASN A 62 -20.74 -8.48 5.65
CA ASN A 62 -21.16 -7.07 5.62
C ASN A 62 -20.20 -6.23 4.75
N GLN A 63 -20.51 -4.93 4.64
CA GLN A 63 -19.68 -3.98 3.91
C GLN A 63 -18.31 -3.78 4.57
N GLU A 64 -18.23 -3.84 5.90
CA GLU A 64 -16.99 -3.62 6.65
C GLU A 64 -15.96 -4.72 6.37
N ASP A 65 -16.42 -5.97 6.21
CA ASP A 65 -15.55 -7.09 5.85
C ASP A 65 -14.94 -6.93 4.45
N LEU A 66 -15.75 -6.46 3.48
CA LEU A 66 -15.25 -6.13 2.15
C LEU A 66 -14.27 -4.96 2.21
N LEU A 67 -14.63 -3.88 2.92
CA LEU A 67 -13.78 -2.71 3.07
C LEU A 67 -12.44 -3.06 3.71
N ALA A 68 -12.44 -3.91 4.74
CA ALA A 68 -11.20 -4.38 5.39
C ALA A 68 -10.30 -5.18 4.42
N ALA A 69 -10.90 -6.04 3.57
CA ALA A 69 -10.15 -6.77 2.56
C ALA A 69 -9.57 -5.85 1.48
N VAL A 70 -10.34 -4.86 1.03
CA VAL A 70 -9.89 -3.84 0.06
C VAL A 70 -8.81 -2.95 0.68
N ALA A 71 -8.96 -2.51 1.92
CA ALA A 71 -7.96 -1.72 2.65
C ALA A 71 -6.61 -2.46 2.75
N LYS A 72 -6.66 -3.77 3.06
CA LYS A 72 -5.46 -4.61 3.06
C LYS A 72 -4.78 -4.65 1.68
N ARG A 73 -5.56 -4.74 0.59
CA ARG A 73 -5.02 -4.73 -0.76
C ARG A 73 -4.42 -3.35 -1.12
N CYS A 74 -5.06 -2.23 -0.74
CA CYS A 74 -4.51 -0.89 -0.92
C CYS A 74 -3.18 -0.72 -0.17
N MET A 75 -3.09 -1.22 1.07
CA MET A 75 -1.86 -1.20 1.86
C MET A 75 -0.75 -2.01 1.19
N ALA A 76 -1.06 -3.18 0.63
CA ALA A 76 -0.10 -3.99 -0.12
C ALA A 76 0.39 -3.27 -1.39
N GLN A 77 -0.46 -2.53 -2.11
CA GLN A 77 -0.02 -1.72 -3.27
C GLN A 77 1.00 -0.65 -2.88
N LEU A 78 0.79 0.04 -1.75
CA LEU A 78 1.78 0.97 -1.21
C LEU A 78 3.11 0.26 -0.90
N GLY A 79 3.04 -0.88 -0.21
CA GLY A 79 4.23 -1.67 0.12
C GLY A 79 5.00 -2.15 -1.12
N LEU A 80 4.30 -2.62 -2.15
CA LEU A 80 4.92 -3.01 -3.43
C LEU A 80 5.66 -1.83 -4.09
N LEU A 81 5.06 -0.64 -4.13
CA LEU A 81 5.72 0.56 -4.64
C LEU A 81 6.99 0.91 -3.84
N MET A 82 6.92 0.81 -2.51
CA MET A 82 8.07 1.04 -1.63
C MET A 82 9.20 0.03 -1.90
N ILE A 83 8.88 -1.26 -2.05
CA ILE A 83 9.84 -2.31 -2.39
C ILE A 83 10.50 -2.02 -3.73
N GLU A 84 9.70 -1.77 -4.76
CA GLU A 84 10.18 -1.53 -6.12
C GLU A 84 11.19 -0.37 -6.16
N ARG A 85 10.82 0.78 -5.62
CA ARG A 85 11.70 1.96 -5.62
C ARG A 85 12.94 1.78 -4.76
N SER A 86 12.82 1.10 -3.61
CA SER A 86 13.95 0.80 -2.74
C SER A 86 14.97 -0.13 -3.41
N LYS A 87 14.52 -1.10 -4.24
CA LYS A 87 15.40 -2.00 -5.01
C LYS A 87 16.23 -1.28 -6.08
N LEU A 88 15.75 -0.17 -6.63
CA LEU A 88 16.50 0.62 -7.61
C LEU A 88 17.76 1.25 -7.01
N VAL A 89 17.83 1.40 -5.68
CA VAL A 89 19.00 1.91 -4.97
C VAL A 89 19.94 0.76 -4.64
N SER A 90 20.85 0.44 -5.56
CA SER A 90 21.73 -0.75 -5.45
C SER A 90 23.24 -0.43 -5.39
N VAL A 91 23.67 0.78 -5.76
CA VAL A 91 25.07 1.17 -5.93
C VAL A 91 25.49 2.20 -4.87
N GLY A 92 26.78 2.21 -4.52
CA GLY A 92 27.39 3.20 -3.64
C GLY A 92 27.88 2.64 -2.29
N ASP A 93 28.42 3.52 -1.48
CA ASP A 93 28.83 3.24 -0.11
C ASP A 93 27.65 2.66 0.70
N PRO A 94 27.87 1.67 1.59
CA PRO A 94 26.80 1.03 2.35
C PRO A 94 25.92 2.01 3.14
N ILE A 95 26.49 3.02 3.78
CA ILE A 95 25.76 4.02 4.56
C ILE A 95 24.91 4.90 3.63
N VAL A 96 25.52 5.39 2.54
CA VAL A 96 24.83 6.22 1.54
C VAL A 96 23.67 5.44 0.92
N ARG A 97 23.89 4.16 0.60
CA ARG A 97 22.85 3.29 0.04
C ARG A 97 21.70 3.04 1.02
N ALA A 98 21.99 2.72 2.28
CA ALA A 98 20.97 2.51 3.31
C ALA A 98 20.11 3.76 3.52
N ARG A 99 20.74 4.94 3.61
CA ARG A 99 20.02 6.23 3.70
C ARG A 99 19.14 6.49 2.48
N ALA A 100 19.67 6.30 1.29
CA ALA A 100 18.92 6.50 0.05
C ALA A 100 17.74 5.53 -0.09
N ARG A 101 17.85 4.29 0.40
CA ARG A 101 16.72 3.34 0.47
C ARG A 101 15.65 3.78 1.45
N LEU A 102 16.01 4.30 2.61
CA LEU A 102 15.06 4.88 3.55
C LEU A 102 14.33 6.08 2.93
N GLN A 103 15.05 6.98 2.29
CA GLN A 103 14.45 8.12 1.57
C GLN A 103 13.52 7.65 0.44
N ALA A 104 13.92 6.61 -0.33
CA ALA A 104 13.11 6.08 -1.42
C ALA A 104 11.75 5.54 -0.93
N ILE A 105 11.70 4.82 0.20
CA ILE A 105 10.42 4.35 0.76
C ILE A 105 9.57 5.50 1.32
N GLY A 106 10.18 6.49 1.98
CA GLY A 106 9.47 7.68 2.46
C GLY A 106 8.88 8.50 1.32
N ARG A 107 9.66 8.70 0.25
CA ARG A 107 9.18 9.35 -0.97
C ARG A 107 8.04 8.56 -1.62
N SER A 108 8.17 7.24 -1.74
CA SER A 108 7.14 6.36 -2.31
C SER A 108 5.81 6.47 -1.55
N TYR A 109 5.89 6.59 -0.23
CA TYR A 109 4.71 6.77 0.62
C TYR A 109 3.93 8.03 0.27
N ILE A 110 4.63 9.17 0.17
CA ILE A 110 4.00 10.46 -0.14
C ILE A 110 3.49 10.49 -1.58
N ASP A 111 4.26 9.97 -2.54
CA ASP A 111 3.85 9.88 -3.94
C ASP A 111 2.60 9.02 -4.11
N PHE A 112 2.52 7.87 -3.42
CA PHE A 112 1.34 7.01 -3.45
C PHE A 112 0.09 7.76 -2.94
N ALA A 113 0.21 8.49 -1.85
CA ALA A 113 -0.89 9.30 -1.34
C ALA A 113 -1.39 10.31 -2.39
N ARG A 114 -0.47 10.96 -3.10
CA ARG A 114 -0.77 11.97 -4.13
C ARG A 114 -1.33 11.39 -5.42
N THR A 115 -0.81 10.26 -5.87
CA THR A 115 -1.21 9.63 -7.14
C THR A 115 -2.43 8.74 -7.01
N GLU A 116 -2.63 8.11 -5.86
CA GLU A 116 -3.73 7.20 -5.57
C GLU A 116 -4.48 7.59 -4.28
N PRO A 117 -5.03 8.83 -4.20
CA PRO A 117 -5.63 9.35 -2.97
C PRO A 117 -6.79 8.51 -2.45
N GLY A 118 -7.58 7.89 -3.33
CA GLY A 118 -8.67 7.00 -2.96
C GLY A 118 -8.17 5.73 -2.27
N TRP A 119 -7.14 5.11 -2.81
CA TRP A 119 -6.49 3.96 -2.19
C TRP A 119 -5.80 4.32 -0.88
N PHE A 120 -5.11 5.47 -0.83
CA PHE A 120 -4.46 5.93 0.39
C PHE A 120 -5.47 6.08 1.53
N ARG A 121 -6.58 6.82 1.31
CA ARG A 121 -7.63 6.97 2.34
C ARG A 121 -8.22 5.63 2.75
N THR A 122 -8.43 4.71 1.78
CA THR A 122 -8.99 3.39 2.05
C THR A 122 -8.04 2.52 2.87
N ALA A 123 -6.74 2.54 2.58
CA ALA A 123 -5.73 1.76 3.29
C ALA A 123 -5.74 2.02 4.80
N PHE A 124 -6.02 3.26 5.21
CA PHE A 124 -5.99 3.67 6.63
C PHE A 124 -7.35 3.68 7.32
N THR A 125 -8.45 3.39 6.62
CA THR A 125 -9.80 3.37 7.22
C THR A 125 -10.00 2.21 8.21
N SER A 126 -9.37 1.07 7.98
CA SER A 126 -9.54 -0.16 8.77
C SER A 126 -8.23 -0.64 9.41
N ALA A 127 -7.24 0.24 9.54
CA ALA A 127 -5.93 -0.12 10.10
C ALA A 127 -6.08 -0.58 11.55
N ARG A 128 -5.85 -1.89 11.79
CA ARG A 128 -5.70 -2.40 13.15
C ARG A 128 -4.30 -2.04 13.66
N PRO A 129 -4.12 -1.72 14.96
CA PRO A 129 -2.81 -1.48 15.53
C PRO A 129 -1.87 -2.67 15.29
N HIS A 130 -0.63 -2.40 14.91
CA HIS A 130 0.44 -3.40 14.75
C HIS A 130 0.94 -3.89 16.13
N ALA A 131 0.06 -4.54 16.92
CA ALA A 131 0.38 -5.10 18.22
C ALA A 131 0.80 -6.58 18.05
N GLU A 132 1.99 -6.82 17.48
CA GLU A 132 2.54 -8.17 17.33
C GLU A 132 3.75 -8.38 18.25
N SER A 133 3.97 -9.63 18.72
CA SER A 133 5.16 -10.00 19.47
C SER A 133 6.42 -9.91 18.60
N GLY A 134 7.59 -9.62 19.19
CA GLY A 134 8.85 -9.41 18.45
C GLY A 134 9.20 -10.51 17.44
N GLN A 135 9.03 -11.80 17.79
CA GLN A 135 9.33 -12.91 16.90
C GLN A 135 8.40 -13.01 15.67
N ALA A 136 7.12 -12.67 15.83
CA ALA A 136 6.18 -12.64 14.71
C ALA A 136 6.51 -11.47 13.77
N ARG A 137 6.92 -10.33 14.35
CA ARG A 137 7.41 -9.15 13.63
C ARG A 137 8.66 -9.48 12.81
N ASP A 138 9.69 -10.10 13.41
CA ASP A 138 10.95 -10.41 12.74
C ASP A 138 10.74 -11.33 11.52
N ARG A 139 9.88 -12.34 11.66
CA ARG A 139 9.51 -13.24 10.54
C ARG A 139 8.80 -12.48 9.41
N ARG A 140 7.89 -11.57 9.74
CA ARG A 140 7.17 -10.77 8.74
C ARG A 140 8.07 -9.75 8.05
N ILE A 141 9.06 -9.17 8.76
CA ILE A 141 10.07 -8.29 8.17
C ILE A 141 10.85 -9.03 7.09
N ALA A 142 11.36 -10.23 7.37
CA ALA A 142 12.08 -11.04 6.40
C ALA A 142 11.25 -11.30 5.14
N THR A 143 9.99 -11.73 5.30
CA THR A 143 9.07 -12.00 4.19
C THR A 143 8.74 -10.74 3.38
N ALA A 144 8.56 -9.60 4.05
CA ALA A 144 8.27 -8.32 3.38
C ALA A 144 9.45 -7.84 2.51
N VAL A 145 10.68 -8.02 2.99
CA VAL A 145 11.91 -7.65 2.23
C VAL A 145 12.09 -8.54 1.01
N GLU A 146 11.71 -9.81 1.07
CA GLU A 146 11.78 -10.76 -0.05
C GLU A 146 10.70 -10.52 -1.12
N GLY A 147 9.69 -9.69 -0.84
CA GLY A 147 8.70 -9.24 -1.83
C GLY A 147 7.63 -10.26 -2.18
N ALA A 148 7.22 -11.11 -1.22
CA ALA A 148 6.03 -11.93 -1.40
C ALA A 148 4.76 -11.07 -1.39
N ASP A 149 3.93 -11.19 -2.42
CA ASP A 149 2.77 -10.32 -2.74
C ASP A 149 1.77 -10.07 -1.60
N GLU A 150 1.63 -10.99 -0.65
CA GLU A 150 0.74 -10.84 0.50
C GLU A 150 1.37 -10.17 1.73
N ALA A 151 2.69 -9.93 1.71
CA ALA A 151 3.48 -9.51 2.88
C ALA A 151 4.11 -8.11 2.74
N ALA A 152 3.78 -7.34 1.72
CA ALA A 152 4.30 -5.98 1.54
C ALA A 152 3.64 -5.00 2.53
N ASP A 153 3.97 -5.12 3.82
CA ASP A 153 3.50 -4.23 4.88
C ASP A 153 4.44 -3.00 4.96
N PRO A 154 3.96 -1.79 4.68
CA PRO A 154 4.77 -0.57 4.71
C PRO A 154 5.48 -0.31 6.04
N TYR A 155 4.85 -0.69 7.15
CA TYR A 155 5.46 -0.54 8.48
C TYR A 155 6.65 -1.48 8.67
N LEU A 156 6.51 -2.74 8.24
CA LEU A 156 7.61 -3.71 8.30
C LEU A 156 8.75 -3.34 7.37
N LEU A 157 8.45 -2.78 6.18
CA LEU A 157 9.47 -2.27 5.26
C LEU A 157 10.23 -1.10 5.86
N LEU A 158 9.55 -0.16 6.52
CA LEU A 158 10.18 0.93 7.24
C LEU A 158 11.11 0.40 8.34
N SER A 159 10.61 -0.56 9.14
CA SER A 159 11.40 -1.21 10.19
C SER A 159 12.68 -1.84 9.63
N ALA A 160 12.56 -2.60 8.54
CA ALA A 160 13.70 -3.24 7.88
C ALA A 160 14.74 -2.21 7.37
N ARG A 161 14.30 -1.06 6.83
CA ARG A 161 15.24 0.00 6.40
C ARG A 161 15.92 0.69 7.58
N LEU A 162 15.24 0.84 8.71
CA LEU A 162 15.85 1.36 9.93
C LEU A 162 16.84 0.37 10.55
N ASP A 163 16.56 -0.94 10.48
CA ASP A 163 17.49 -2.00 10.92
C ASP A 163 18.74 -2.02 10.03
N GLU A 164 18.59 -1.88 8.69
CA GLU A 164 19.72 -1.75 7.77
C GLU A 164 20.64 -0.57 8.13
N LEU A 165 20.10 0.57 8.58
CA LEU A 165 20.91 1.71 9.06
C LEU A 165 21.74 1.36 10.31
N VAL A 166 21.21 0.55 11.22
CA VAL A 166 21.96 0.06 12.38
C VAL A 166 23.09 -0.87 11.94
N GLU A 167 22.80 -1.82 11.04
CA GLU A 167 23.77 -2.79 10.53
C GLU A 167 24.98 -2.12 9.84
N VAL A 168 24.76 -1.02 9.12
CA VAL A 168 25.84 -0.25 8.48
C VAL A 168 26.47 0.81 9.38
N GLY A 169 26.05 0.93 10.65
CA GLY A 169 26.59 1.90 11.61
C GLY A 169 26.14 3.35 11.39
N ALA A 170 25.07 3.57 10.62
CA ALA A 170 24.52 4.90 10.34
C ALA A 170 23.46 5.35 11.36
N LEU A 171 22.98 4.44 12.19
CA LEU A 171 22.01 4.67 13.26
C LEU A 171 22.43 3.85 14.50
N THR A 172 22.41 4.48 15.69
CA THR A 172 22.72 3.74 16.93
C THR A 172 21.51 2.92 17.40
N PRO A 173 21.72 1.80 18.14
CA PRO A 173 20.62 1.00 18.67
C PRO A 173 19.67 1.80 19.60
N GLU A 174 20.18 2.80 20.31
CA GLU A 174 19.38 3.66 21.19
C GLU A 174 18.43 4.52 20.38
N ARG A 175 18.89 5.12 19.29
CA ARG A 175 18.08 5.95 18.39
C ARG A 175 17.16 5.14 17.48
N ARG A 176 17.50 3.86 17.22
CA ARG A 176 16.65 2.92 16.49
C ARG A 176 15.30 2.72 17.17
N ARG A 177 15.27 2.79 18.51
CA ARG A 177 14.08 2.52 19.31
C ARG A 177 12.97 3.53 19.03
N GLY A 178 11.87 3.07 18.41
CA GLY A 178 10.73 3.92 18.11
C GLY A 178 10.91 4.88 16.92
N ALA A 179 12.00 4.74 16.16
CA ALA A 179 12.26 5.56 14.98
C ALA A 179 11.15 5.46 13.91
N GLU A 180 10.44 4.31 13.87
CA GLU A 180 9.27 4.13 13.02
C GLU A 180 8.18 5.16 13.29
N TYR A 181 7.91 5.46 14.56
CA TYR A 181 6.85 6.41 14.93
C TYR A 181 7.15 7.81 14.39
N ALA A 182 8.40 8.27 14.53
CA ALA A 182 8.82 9.57 14.04
C ALA A 182 8.77 9.63 12.50
N ALA A 183 9.38 8.63 11.83
CA ALA A 183 9.43 8.59 10.38
C ALA A 183 8.03 8.46 9.76
N TRP A 184 7.21 7.53 10.27
CA TRP A 184 5.85 7.36 9.77
C TRP A 184 4.99 8.59 10.01
N SER A 185 5.00 9.16 11.22
CA SER A 185 4.22 10.35 11.53
C SER A 185 4.54 11.50 10.61
N ALA A 186 5.81 11.69 10.24
CA ALA A 186 6.22 12.76 9.34
C ALA A 186 5.68 12.57 7.92
N VAL A 187 5.85 11.37 7.31
CA VAL A 187 5.36 11.12 5.95
C VAL A 187 3.83 11.04 5.88
N HIS A 188 3.18 10.44 6.88
CA HIS A 188 1.72 10.36 6.94
C HIS A 188 1.09 11.73 7.20
N GLY A 189 1.66 12.50 8.11
CA GLY A 189 1.21 13.86 8.41
C GLY A 189 1.31 14.77 7.19
N LEU A 190 2.45 14.76 6.50
CA LEU A 190 2.61 15.54 5.25
C LEU A 190 1.63 15.06 4.18
N SER A 191 1.49 13.75 3.96
CA SER A 191 0.53 13.20 3.01
C SER A 191 -0.91 13.68 3.30
N SER A 192 -1.33 13.65 4.55
CA SER A 192 -2.66 14.10 4.98
C SER A 192 -2.86 15.60 4.77
N LEU A 193 -1.83 16.41 5.06
CA LEU A 193 -1.86 17.85 4.85
C LEU A 193 -1.97 18.23 3.36
N LEU A 194 -1.29 17.46 2.49
CA LEU A 194 -1.32 17.66 1.04
C LEU A 194 -2.63 17.16 0.40
N LEU A 195 -3.28 16.14 0.97
CA LEU A 195 -4.51 15.59 0.38
C LEU A 195 -5.77 16.32 0.84
N ASP A 196 -5.92 16.45 2.14
CA ASP A 196 -7.19 16.87 2.77
C ASP A 196 -6.99 18.09 3.70
N GLY A 197 -5.74 18.54 3.85
CA GLY A 197 -5.33 19.60 4.75
C GLY A 197 -5.09 20.94 4.05
N PRO A 198 -4.51 21.91 4.77
CA PRO A 198 -4.27 23.25 4.29
C PRO A 198 -3.20 23.35 3.18
N LEU A 199 -2.46 22.28 2.89
CA LEU A 199 -1.42 22.25 1.86
C LEU A 199 -1.90 21.68 0.51
N ARG A 200 -3.18 21.32 0.37
CA ARG A 200 -3.72 20.66 -0.84
C ARG A 200 -3.62 21.52 -2.11
N ASP A 201 -3.67 22.82 -1.95
CA ASP A 201 -3.67 23.78 -3.07
C ASP A 201 -2.28 24.40 -3.32
N LEU A 202 -1.21 23.84 -2.73
CA LEU A 202 0.16 24.30 -2.96
C LEU A 202 0.58 24.04 -4.42
N PRO A 203 1.32 24.98 -5.04
CA PRO A 203 1.96 24.76 -6.33
C PRO A 203 2.98 23.61 -6.25
N GLU A 204 3.15 22.88 -7.36
CA GLU A 204 4.05 21.70 -7.41
C GLU A 204 5.49 21.96 -6.89
N PRO A 205 6.15 23.09 -7.19
CA PRO A 205 7.48 23.37 -6.63
C PRO A 205 7.50 23.45 -5.10
N GLU A 206 6.44 24.00 -4.49
CA GLU A 206 6.29 24.09 -3.03
C GLU A 206 6.02 22.71 -2.41
N VAL A 207 5.23 21.87 -3.09
CA VAL A 207 5.00 20.47 -2.68
C VAL A 207 6.31 19.69 -2.68
N GLU A 208 7.11 19.78 -3.75
CA GLU A 208 8.41 19.12 -3.84
C GLU A 208 9.39 19.62 -2.77
N HIS A 209 9.37 20.93 -2.48
CA HIS A 209 10.15 21.49 -1.39
C HIS A 209 9.71 20.93 -0.04
N ALA A 210 8.42 20.87 0.25
CA ALA A 210 7.89 20.32 1.50
C ALA A 210 8.27 18.83 1.69
N ILE A 211 8.20 18.03 0.63
CA ILE A 211 8.63 16.62 0.64
C ILE A 211 10.12 16.52 0.95
N THR A 212 10.95 17.30 0.26
CA THR A 212 12.40 17.33 0.48
C THR A 212 12.74 17.69 1.92
N VAL A 213 12.09 18.71 2.47
CA VAL A 213 12.30 19.15 3.86
C VAL A 213 11.88 18.07 4.84
N ALA A 214 10.72 17.44 4.65
CA ALA A 214 10.23 16.39 5.55
C ALA A 214 11.17 15.18 5.59
N LEU A 215 11.63 14.71 4.43
CA LEU A 215 12.58 13.59 4.35
C LEU A 215 13.94 13.94 4.95
N ALA A 216 14.43 15.17 4.74
CA ALA A 216 15.68 15.63 5.34
C ALA A 216 15.59 15.79 6.88
N VAL A 217 14.41 16.15 7.41
CA VAL A 217 14.18 16.21 8.86
C VAL A 217 14.21 14.82 9.48
N ILE A 218 13.58 13.83 8.83
CA ILE A 218 13.65 12.43 9.27
C ILE A 218 15.11 11.96 9.31
N GLU A 219 15.87 12.17 8.23
CA GLU A 219 17.27 11.73 8.15
C GLU A 219 18.14 12.37 9.24
N ARG A 220 18.02 13.68 9.45
CA ARG A 220 18.77 14.38 10.52
C ARG A 220 18.36 13.94 11.92
N GLY A 221 17.08 13.64 12.13
CA GLY A 221 16.58 13.13 13.41
C GLY A 221 17.10 11.73 13.76
N LEU A 222 17.59 10.99 12.78
CA LEU A 222 18.16 9.65 12.93
C LEU A 222 19.71 9.68 13.16
N GLN A 223 20.37 10.79 12.85
CA GLN A 223 21.82 10.97 13.10
C GLN A 223 22.10 11.29 14.56
#